data_9d1fb41fb7fa873bf2c0aa9644b158d5
#
_entry.id   9d1fb41fb7fa873bf2c0aa9644b158d5
#
_cell.length_a   1.000
_cell.length_b   1.000
_cell.length_c   1.000
_cell.angle_alpha   90.00
_cell.angle_beta   90.00
_cell.angle_gamma   90.00
#
_symmetry.space_group_name_H-M   'P 1'
#
loop_
_entity.id
_entity.type
_entity.pdbx_description
1 polymer ?
#
loop_
_entity_poly.entity_id
_entity_poly.type
_entity_poly.pdbx_seq_one_letter_code
_entity_poly.pdbx_strand_id
1 'polypeptide(L)'
;MNHTFMSKGANVDSWRPFAMRVGTVLLIVLMSCSSSSAYSVLTHEEIVDLLWTDQIQPLLLKRFPGLTEDQIREAHAYAYGGAVIQDLGYYPFGSREFSDLMHYVRSGDFVRELLLESQDVNEYAFALGALSHYASDIAGHPAVNQSVAIQYPKLRAKYGKSVRYAQDKTAHLKTEFGFDTVQVAKNRYASQQYHDFIGFQVSKSLLERAFPVVYGVELKDVLTHEDMAVGSYRYAVSRLIPQMTKVALQTHKKDLMRETPNFAKRKFLYRLSRSNYEKEWGKDYVKPGLGTRILSALLRYMPKIGPFKGLAFNNPTPQTEDLYIKSINTTVDQYRAFLEEVRTDTLVLANCDFDTGQPTKAAEYSLTDVTYAKLLARLADHKFDLASPELRDNILQFYSDLSVPIETKKDVVRWQAVLTELDHLKALAPEPTLAGSPAQ
;
A
#
# COMPACT_ATOMS: atom_id res chain seq x y z
N MET A 1 23.92 44.59 -56.52
CA MET A 1 24.00 43.23 -56.00
C MET A 1 23.37 43.22 -54.60
N ASN A 2 22.07 42.89 -54.53
CA ASN A 2 21.31 42.82 -53.28
C ASN A 2 21.28 41.43 -52.75
N HIS A 3 21.86 41.20 -51.58
CA HIS A 3 21.71 39.93 -50.83
C HIS A 3 20.60 40.09 -49.79
N THR A 4 19.48 39.46 -50.05
CA THR A 4 18.35 39.34 -49.12
C THR A 4 18.60 38.16 -48.19
N PHE A 5 18.76 38.40 -46.89
CA PHE A 5 18.82 37.36 -45.83
C PHE A 5 17.38 36.90 -45.50
N MET A 6 17.03 35.69 -45.86
CA MET A 6 15.80 35.03 -45.36
C MET A 6 16.03 34.46 -43.98
N SER A 7 15.37 35.02 -42.97
CA SER A 7 15.24 34.43 -41.65
C SER A 7 14.21 33.30 -41.69
N LYS A 8 14.62 32.05 -41.42
CA LYS A 8 13.73 30.93 -41.18
C LYS A 8 13.13 31.09 -39.76
N GLY A 9 11.90 31.56 -39.69
CA GLY A 9 11.10 31.49 -38.45
C GLY A 9 10.80 30.06 -38.09
N ALA A 10 11.27 29.60 -36.93
CA ALA A 10 10.91 28.31 -36.38
C ALA A 10 9.39 28.33 -36.04
N ASN A 11 8.67 27.35 -36.55
CA ASN A 11 7.23 27.20 -36.42
C ASN A 11 6.89 26.79 -34.97
N VAL A 12 6.55 27.77 -34.13
CA VAL A 12 6.23 27.60 -32.70
C VAL A 12 4.85 26.96 -32.49
N ASP A 13 4.00 26.93 -33.52
CA ASP A 13 2.60 26.49 -33.40
C ASP A 13 2.40 24.97 -33.43
N SER A 14 3.42 24.19 -33.85
CA SER A 14 3.31 22.74 -33.89
C SER A 14 3.52 22.05 -32.51
N TRP A 15 4.07 22.76 -31.54
CA TRP A 15 4.38 22.19 -30.20
C TRP A 15 3.25 22.38 -29.18
N ARG A 16 2.34 23.33 -29.43
CA ARG A 16 1.21 23.63 -28.53
C ARG A 16 0.25 22.44 -28.33
N PRO A 17 -0.22 21.72 -29.37
CA PRO A 17 -1.13 20.60 -29.17
C PRO A 17 -0.45 19.39 -28.51
N PHE A 18 0.85 19.18 -28.73
CA PHE A 18 1.61 18.10 -28.07
C PHE A 18 1.83 18.41 -26.59
N ALA A 19 2.28 19.61 -26.26
CA ALA A 19 2.47 20.04 -24.86
C ALA A 19 1.14 20.05 -24.08
N MET A 20 0.02 20.43 -24.73
CA MET A 20 -1.31 20.41 -24.13
C MET A 20 -1.81 18.98 -23.90
N ARG A 21 -1.59 18.05 -24.84
CA ARG A 21 -1.94 16.64 -24.69
C ARG A 21 -1.10 15.95 -23.59
N VAL A 22 0.20 16.21 -23.56
CA VAL A 22 1.09 15.71 -22.50
C VAL A 22 0.69 16.30 -21.14
N GLY A 23 0.38 17.59 -21.09
CA GLY A 23 -0.12 18.25 -19.86
C GLY A 23 -1.46 17.67 -19.38
N THR A 24 -2.39 17.38 -20.30
CA THR A 24 -3.70 16.79 -19.97
C THR A 24 -3.57 15.35 -19.49
N VAL A 25 -2.75 14.54 -20.15
CA VAL A 25 -2.48 13.15 -19.70
C VAL A 25 -1.76 13.15 -18.35
N LEU A 26 -0.78 14.04 -18.15
CA LEU A 26 -0.10 14.19 -16.87
C LEU A 26 -1.09 14.66 -15.78
N LEU A 27 -2.02 15.55 -16.09
CA LEU A 27 -3.05 16.03 -15.18
C LEU A 27 -4.06 14.93 -14.81
N ILE A 28 -4.46 14.09 -15.78
CA ILE A 28 -5.36 12.95 -15.55
C ILE A 28 -4.67 11.89 -14.70
N VAL A 29 -3.43 11.54 -15.00
CA VAL A 29 -2.62 10.59 -14.20
C VAL A 29 -2.42 11.11 -12.77
N LEU A 30 -2.19 12.42 -12.62
CA LEU A 30 -2.04 13.05 -11.31
C LEU A 30 -3.35 13.20 -10.53
N MET A 31 -4.51 13.24 -11.19
CA MET A 31 -5.82 13.33 -10.52
C MET A 31 -6.30 12.01 -9.90
N SER A 32 -5.68 10.89 -10.23
CA SER A 32 -6.16 9.54 -9.84
C SER A 32 -5.44 8.95 -8.62
N CYS A 33 -4.35 9.55 -8.14
CA CYS A 33 -3.61 9.04 -6.98
C CYS A 33 -4.33 9.38 -5.67
N SER A 34 -5.15 8.46 -5.18
CA SER A 34 -5.71 8.47 -3.82
C SER A 34 -5.21 7.21 -3.12
N SER A 35 -3.96 7.22 -2.63
CA SER A 35 -3.41 6.11 -1.86
C SER A 35 -4.07 6.03 -0.49
N SER A 36 -4.38 4.82 -0.04
CA SER A 36 -4.74 4.50 1.33
C SER A 36 -3.70 3.51 1.83
N SER A 37 -2.87 3.93 2.75
CA SER A 37 -1.85 3.10 3.40
C SER A 37 -1.72 3.55 4.84
N ALA A 38 -1.37 2.65 5.76
CA ALA A 38 -0.99 3.00 7.14
C ALA A 38 0.28 3.82 7.17
N TYR A 39 1.14 3.53 6.23
CA TYR A 39 2.36 4.25 5.97
C TYR A 39 2.41 4.64 4.50
N SER A 40 3.12 5.69 4.18
CA SER A 40 3.44 5.98 2.79
C SER A 40 4.52 5.01 2.27
N VAL A 41 4.67 4.94 0.97
CA VAL A 41 5.50 3.97 0.25
C VAL A 41 6.91 3.80 0.81
N LEU A 42 7.60 4.90 1.14
CA LEU A 42 8.99 4.84 1.59
C LEU A 42 9.15 4.14 2.94
N THR A 43 8.13 4.22 3.79
CA THR A 43 8.12 3.47 5.05
C THR A 43 7.98 1.97 4.81
N HIS A 44 7.12 1.53 3.89
CA HIS A 44 6.97 0.12 3.54
C HIS A 44 8.26 -0.47 2.96
N GLU A 45 8.93 0.25 2.05
CA GLU A 45 10.23 -0.15 1.51
C GLU A 45 11.30 -0.23 2.61
N GLU A 46 11.33 0.75 3.51
CA GLU A 46 12.28 0.78 4.63
C GLU A 46 12.10 -0.39 5.61
N ILE A 47 10.86 -0.84 5.86
CA ILE A 47 10.59 -2.00 6.71
C ILE A 47 11.16 -3.28 6.08
N VAL A 48 11.10 -3.43 4.76
CA VAL A 48 11.78 -4.51 4.04
C VAL A 48 13.29 -4.41 4.24
N ASP A 49 13.87 -3.22 4.05
CA ASP A 49 15.31 -2.98 4.19
C ASP A 49 15.83 -3.30 5.59
N LEU A 50 15.08 -2.93 6.62
CA LEU A 50 15.45 -3.19 8.02
C LEU A 50 15.63 -4.68 8.33
N LEU A 51 14.92 -5.56 7.64
CA LEU A 51 14.97 -7.00 7.85
C LEU A 51 15.56 -7.78 6.68
N TRP A 52 16.00 -7.08 5.61
CA TRP A 52 16.51 -7.73 4.41
C TRP A 52 17.67 -8.66 4.70
N THR A 53 18.76 -8.12 5.21
CA THR A 53 20.01 -8.86 5.40
C THR A 53 19.91 -9.95 6.46
N ASP A 54 19.19 -9.68 7.55
CA ASP A 54 19.20 -10.56 8.73
C ASP A 54 18.10 -11.60 8.72
N GLN A 55 17.01 -11.38 7.96
CA GLN A 55 15.83 -12.24 7.97
C GLN A 55 15.40 -12.68 6.57
N ILE A 56 15.13 -11.73 5.64
CA ILE A 56 14.53 -12.06 4.34
C ILE A 56 15.52 -12.81 3.44
N GLN A 57 16.71 -12.26 3.23
CA GLN A 57 17.75 -12.87 2.40
C GLN A 57 18.10 -14.30 2.87
N PRO A 58 18.27 -14.60 4.17
CA PRO A 58 18.48 -15.97 4.64
C PRO A 58 17.33 -16.93 4.32
N LEU A 59 16.06 -16.46 4.34
CA LEU A 59 14.91 -17.27 3.91
C LEU A 59 14.97 -17.60 2.42
N LEU A 60 15.31 -16.60 1.58
CA LEU A 60 15.49 -16.81 0.14
C LEU A 60 16.57 -17.85 -0.13
N LEU A 61 17.75 -17.71 0.49
CA LEU A 61 18.88 -18.62 0.32
C LEU A 61 18.61 -20.04 0.85
N LYS A 62 17.78 -20.16 1.90
CA LYS A 62 17.35 -21.46 2.42
C LYS A 62 16.43 -22.20 1.44
N ARG A 63 15.49 -21.50 0.82
CA ARG A 63 14.52 -22.08 -0.13
C ARG A 63 15.12 -22.28 -1.52
N PHE A 64 15.99 -21.36 -1.96
CA PHE A 64 16.62 -21.32 -3.27
C PHE A 64 18.16 -21.20 -3.11
N PRO A 65 18.88 -22.29 -2.89
CA PRO A 65 20.32 -22.24 -2.68
C PRO A 65 21.07 -21.88 -3.98
N GLY A 66 22.20 -21.18 -3.84
CA GLY A 66 23.10 -20.88 -4.96
C GLY A 66 22.71 -19.63 -5.76
N LEU A 67 21.89 -18.74 -5.22
CA LEU A 67 21.55 -17.47 -5.85
C LEU A 67 22.79 -16.56 -6.00
N THR A 68 22.88 -15.90 -7.14
CA THR A 68 23.88 -14.85 -7.39
C THR A 68 23.45 -13.53 -6.72
N GLU A 69 24.40 -12.59 -6.56
CA GLU A 69 24.09 -11.25 -6.03
C GLU A 69 23.05 -10.50 -6.88
N ASP A 70 23.11 -10.66 -8.21
CA ASP A 70 22.13 -10.05 -9.12
C ASP A 70 20.74 -10.63 -8.92
N GLN A 71 20.58 -11.94 -8.72
CA GLN A 71 19.31 -12.57 -8.42
C GLN A 71 18.76 -12.15 -7.04
N ILE A 72 19.63 -12.00 -6.05
CA ILE A 72 19.26 -11.49 -4.72
C ILE A 72 18.78 -10.04 -4.82
N ARG A 73 19.47 -9.20 -5.61
CA ARG A 73 19.05 -7.81 -5.84
C ARG A 73 17.72 -7.74 -6.59
N GLU A 74 17.52 -8.57 -7.61
CA GLU A 74 16.25 -8.66 -8.33
C GLU A 74 15.11 -9.09 -7.38
N ALA A 75 15.33 -10.12 -6.58
CA ALA A 75 14.38 -10.56 -5.56
C ALA A 75 14.04 -9.43 -4.55
N HIS A 76 15.02 -8.58 -4.20
CA HIS A 76 14.77 -7.41 -3.36
C HIS A 76 13.81 -6.41 -4.02
N ALA A 77 13.95 -6.18 -5.34
CA ALA A 77 13.01 -5.35 -6.09
C ALA A 77 11.58 -5.92 -6.10
N TYR A 78 11.44 -7.24 -6.11
CA TYR A 78 10.14 -7.90 -5.94
C TYR A 78 9.60 -7.80 -4.51
N ALA A 79 10.46 -7.87 -3.50
CA ALA A 79 10.04 -7.64 -2.11
C ALA A 79 9.50 -6.21 -1.90
N TYR A 80 10.13 -5.20 -2.51
CA TYR A 80 9.57 -3.83 -2.52
C TYR A 80 8.20 -3.78 -3.20
N GLY A 81 8.05 -4.45 -4.36
CA GLY A 81 6.76 -4.51 -5.05
C GLY A 81 5.67 -5.16 -4.22
N GLY A 82 6.00 -6.23 -3.51
CA GLY A 82 5.10 -6.89 -2.58
C GLY A 82 4.73 -6.02 -1.38
N ALA A 83 5.71 -5.25 -0.85
CA ALA A 83 5.50 -4.42 0.34
C ALA A 83 4.45 -3.30 0.18
N VAL A 84 4.00 -3.03 -1.04
CA VAL A 84 2.96 -2.03 -1.32
C VAL A 84 1.89 -2.52 -2.31
N ILE A 85 1.85 -3.84 -2.61
CA ILE A 85 0.94 -4.38 -3.63
C ILE A 85 -0.54 -4.21 -3.26
N GLN A 86 -0.88 -4.31 -1.97
CA GLN A 86 -2.24 -4.16 -1.50
C GLN A 86 -2.81 -2.76 -1.84
N ASP A 87 -1.94 -1.78 -2.05
CA ASP A 87 -2.30 -0.41 -2.41
C ASP A 87 -2.45 -0.15 -3.91
N LEU A 88 -2.11 -1.10 -4.78
CA LEU A 88 -2.11 -0.92 -6.23
C LEU A 88 -3.42 -0.31 -6.76
N GLY A 89 -4.55 -0.70 -6.18
CA GLY A 89 -5.87 -0.23 -6.60
C GLY A 89 -6.12 1.27 -6.40
N TYR A 90 -5.32 1.94 -5.58
CA TYR A 90 -5.42 3.38 -5.35
C TYR A 90 -4.63 4.22 -6.35
N TYR A 91 -3.85 3.59 -7.22
CA TYR A 91 -3.05 4.25 -8.26
C TYR A 91 -3.84 4.36 -9.58
N PRO A 92 -3.38 5.20 -10.54
CA PRO A 92 -4.03 5.34 -11.82
C PRO A 92 -4.22 3.99 -12.53
N PHE A 93 -5.39 3.81 -13.13
CA PHE A 93 -5.84 2.55 -13.77
C PHE A 93 -6.01 1.37 -12.81
N GLY A 94 -5.71 1.53 -11.51
CA GLY A 94 -6.02 0.54 -10.48
C GLY A 94 -7.51 0.49 -10.18
N SER A 95 -7.92 -0.57 -9.50
CA SER A 95 -9.29 -0.76 -9.00
C SER A 95 -9.32 -0.65 -7.49
N ARG A 96 -10.11 0.27 -6.94
CA ARG A 96 -10.27 0.37 -5.48
C ARG A 96 -10.77 -0.93 -4.88
N GLU A 97 -11.61 -1.67 -5.59
CA GLU A 97 -12.11 -2.96 -5.13
C GLU A 97 -10.98 -3.97 -4.94
N PHE A 98 -9.95 -3.95 -5.80
CA PHE A 98 -8.76 -4.76 -5.63
C PHE A 98 -8.08 -4.48 -4.27
N SER A 99 -7.79 -3.23 -3.97
CA SER A 99 -7.19 -2.86 -2.68
C SER A 99 -8.13 -3.09 -1.50
N ASP A 100 -9.42 -2.73 -1.63
CA ASP A 100 -10.41 -2.93 -0.59
C ASP A 100 -10.52 -4.43 -0.20
N LEU A 101 -10.47 -5.35 -1.17
CA LEU A 101 -10.47 -6.79 -0.90
C LEU A 101 -9.26 -7.20 -0.05
N MET A 102 -8.06 -6.80 -0.43
CA MET A 102 -6.84 -7.18 0.27
C MET A 102 -6.68 -6.54 1.65
N HIS A 103 -7.31 -5.39 1.88
CA HIS A 103 -7.27 -4.70 3.18
C HIS A 103 -8.35 -5.20 4.15
N TYR A 104 -9.51 -5.65 3.64
CA TYR A 104 -10.69 -5.84 4.50
C TYR A 104 -11.27 -7.25 4.46
N VAL A 105 -10.98 -8.04 3.43
CA VAL A 105 -11.55 -9.37 3.24
C VAL A 105 -10.44 -10.39 3.11
N ARG A 106 -10.41 -11.38 4.02
CA ARG A 106 -9.43 -12.47 3.99
C ARG A 106 -7.97 -12.01 3.81
N SER A 107 -7.64 -10.90 4.45
CA SER A 107 -6.34 -10.22 4.29
C SER A 107 -5.14 -11.08 4.67
N GLY A 108 -5.26 -11.90 5.73
CA GLY A 108 -4.24 -12.86 6.13
C GLY A 108 -4.17 -14.06 5.18
N ASP A 109 -5.33 -14.57 4.74
CA ASP A 109 -5.40 -15.67 3.77
C ASP A 109 -4.74 -15.28 2.45
N PHE A 110 -4.93 -14.04 1.98
CA PHE A 110 -4.31 -13.56 0.75
C PHE A 110 -2.77 -13.59 0.82
N VAL A 111 -2.19 -13.08 1.89
CA VAL A 111 -0.73 -13.10 2.09
C VAL A 111 -0.21 -14.53 2.21
N ARG A 112 -0.93 -15.40 2.92
CA ARG A 112 -0.57 -16.82 3.03
C ARG A 112 -0.63 -17.50 1.67
N GLU A 113 -1.63 -17.21 0.83
CA GLU A 113 -1.77 -17.80 -0.49
C GLU A 113 -0.63 -17.37 -1.42
N LEU A 114 -0.21 -16.09 -1.39
CA LEU A 114 0.97 -15.64 -2.12
C LEU A 114 2.23 -16.45 -1.76
N LEU A 115 2.43 -16.77 -0.48
CA LEU A 115 3.56 -17.59 -0.03
C LEU A 115 3.47 -19.03 -0.54
N LEU A 116 2.27 -19.62 -0.55
CA LEU A 116 2.01 -20.98 -1.00
C LEU A 116 2.20 -21.13 -2.51
N GLU A 117 1.64 -20.20 -3.28
CA GLU A 117 1.66 -20.21 -4.75
C GLU A 117 2.99 -19.78 -5.37
N SER A 118 3.94 -19.27 -4.57
CA SER A 118 5.23 -18.80 -5.06
C SER A 118 6.11 -19.95 -5.59
N GLN A 119 6.53 -19.86 -6.87
CA GLN A 119 7.24 -20.89 -7.60
C GLN A 119 8.74 -20.63 -7.75
N ASP A 120 9.16 -19.38 -7.67
CA ASP A 120 10.55 -18.96 -7.79
C ASP A 120 10.95 -17.95 -6.71
N VAL A 121 12.23 -17.55 -6.73
CA VAL A 121 12.79 -16.63 -5.72
C VAL A 121 12.15 -15.25 -5.76
N ASN A 122 11.77 -14.76 -6.94
CA ASN A 122 11.19 -13.44 -7.13
C ASN A 122 9.75 -13.41 -6.61
N GLU A 123 8.97 -14.43 -6.93
CA GLU A 123 7.61 -14.61 -6.42
C GLU A 123 7.61 -14.76 -4.88
N TYR A 124 8.55 -15.55 -4.36
CA TYR A 124 8.66 -15.73 -2.91
C TYR A 124 9.08 -14.44 -2.19
N ALA A 125 10.03 -13.69 -2.75
CA ALA A 125 10.40 -12.38 -2.22
C ALA A 125 9.24 -11.37 -2.26
N PHE A 126 8.45 -11.39 -3.34
CA PHE A 126 7.24 -10.59 -3.46
C PHE A 126 6.20 -10.95 -2.37
N ALA A 127 5.97 -12.24 -2.13
CA ALA A 127 5.07 -12.71 -1.07
C ALA A 127 5.56 -12.30 0.33
N LEU A 128 6.88 -12.39 0.59
CA LEU A 128 7.46 -11.88 1.84
C LEU A 128 7.30 -10.37 1.97
N GLY A 129 7.40 -9.61 0.86
CA GLY A 129 7.04 -8.19 0.83
C GLY A 129 5.59 -7.94 1.21
N ALA A 130 4.63 -8.70 0.65
CA ALA A 130 3.22 -8.59 1.01
C ALA A 130 2.95 -8.91 2.50
N LEU A 131 3.72 -9.81 3.09
CA LEU A 131 3.72 -10.08 4.53
C LEU A 131 4.25 -8.87 5.33
N SER A 132 5.25 -8.15 4.80
CA SER A 132 5.71 -6.88 5.38
C SER A 132 4.60 -5.83 5.41
N HIS A 133 3.84 -5.69 4.31
CA HIS A 133 2.70 -4.78 4.24
C HIS A 133 1.63 -5.14 5.29
N TYR A 134 1.26 -6.42 5.37
CA TYR A 134 0.31 -6.91 6.39
C TYR A 134 0.75 -6.50 7.80
N ALA A 135 2.00 -6.75 8.19
CA ALA A 135 2.53 -6.36 9.49
C ALA A 135 2.54 -4.83 9.68
N SER A 136 2.84 -4.08 8.62
CA SER A 136 2.91 -2.63 8.63
C SER A 136 1.57 -1.99 8.88
N ASP A 137 0.53 -2.46 8.19
CA ASP A 137 -0.77 -1.82 8.24
C ASP A 137 -1.50 -2.11 9.55
N ILE A 138 -1.50 -3.36 10.02
CA ILE A 138 -2.14 -3.68 11.29
C ILE A 138 -1.54 -2.96 12.50
N ALA A 139 -0.24 -2.61 12.45
CA ALA A 139 0.42 -1.85 13.50
C ALA A 139 0.42 -0.33 13.25
N GLY A 140 0.50 0.09 11.99
CA GLY A 140 0.66 1.48 11.57
C GLY A 140 -0.64 2.27 11.61
N HIS A 141 -1.73 1.77 11.04
CA HIS A 141 -3.00 2.50 10.99
C HIS A 141 -3.50 2.96 12.36
N PRO A 142 -3.48 2.17 13.44
CA PRO A 142 -3.85 2.68 14.76
C PRO A 142 -3.05 3.91 15.21
N ALA A 143 -1.75 3.97 14.90
CA ALA A 143 -0.90 5.11 15.22
C ALA A 143 -1.18 6.33 14.33
N VAL A 144 -1.42 6.11 13.02
CA VAL A 144 -1.83 7.15 12.09
C VAL A 144 -3.21 7.71 12.45
N ASN A 145 -4.19 6.87 12.77
CA ASN A 145 -5.53 7.28 13.22
C ASN A 145 -5.47 8.21 14.45
N GLN A 146 -4.63 7.90 15.43
CA GLN A 146 -4.39 8.76 16.59
C GLN A 146 -3.68 10.05 16.20
N SER A 147 -2.70 9.98 15.30
CA SER A 147 -1.94 11.14 14.82
C SER A 147 -2.83 12.11 14.06
N VAL A 148 -3.76 11.61 13.23
CA VAL A 148 -4.78 12.45 12.56
C VAL A 148 -5.62 13.19 13.60
N ALA A 149 -6.10 12.51 14.64
CA ALA A 149 -6.88 13.17 15.70
C ALA A 149 -6.08 14.27 16.42
N ILE A 150 -4.76 14.09 16.61
CA ILE A 150 -3.89 15.08 17.23
C ILE A 150 -3.64 16.28 16.30
N GLN A 151 -3.37 16.01 15.02
CA GLN A 151 -3.02 17.04 14.02
C GLN A 151 -4.24 17.84 13.52
N TYR A 152 -5.45 17.28 13.63
CA TYR A 152 -6.70 17.86 13.14
C TYR A 152 -7.75 18.00 14.26
N PRO A 153 -7.68 19.06 15.11
CA PRO A 153 -8.57 19.21 16.28
C PRO A 153 -10.07 19.19 15.96
N LYS A 154 -10.47 19.67 14.76
CA LYS A 154 -11.87 19.62 14.31
C LYS A 154 -12.35 18.18 14.08
N LEU A 155 -11.50 17.33 13.51
CA LEU A 155 -11.79 15.92 13.32
C LEU A 155 -11.82 15.19 14.65
N ARG A 156 -10.90 15.51 15.55
CA ARG A 156 -10.90 14.99 16.92
C ARG A 156 -12.18 15.33 17.67
N ALA A 157 -12.68 16.57 17.55
CA ALA A 157 -13.93 16.98 18.16
C ALA A 157 -15.13 16.19 17.62
N LYS A 158 -15.11 15.80 16.35
CA LYS A 158 -16.18 15.06 15.68
C LYS A 158 -16.13 13.55 15.92
N TYR A 159 -14.92 12.96 15.88
CA TYR A 159 -14.73 11.51 15.83
C TYR A 159 -13.99 10.92 17.04
N GLY A 160 -13.50 11.76 17.98
CA GLY A 160 -12.79 11.33 19.16
C GLY A 160 -11.28 11.23 18.97
N LYS A 161 -10.62 10.37 19.77
CA LYS A 161 -9.16 10.27 19.85
C LYS A 161 -8.51 9.50 18.70
N SER A 162 -9.31 8.90 17.83
CA SER A 162 -8.86 8.11 16.68
C SER A 162 -9.74 8.49 15.49
N VAL A 163 -9.15 8.91 14.39
CA VAL A 163 -9.84 9.27 13.15
C VAL A 163 -9.39 8.31 12.06
N ARG A 164 -10.29 7.39 11.71
CA ARG A 164 -10.02 6.34 10.72
C ARG A 164 -10.04 6.88 9.30
N TYR A 165 -9.42 6.18 8.38
CA TYR A 165 -9.35 6.55 6.96
C TYR A 165 -10.74 6.81 6.35
N ALA A 166 -11.75 5.96 6.60
CA ALA A 166 -13.12 6.17 6.12
C ALA A 166 -13.75 7.49 6.57
N GLN A 167 -13.31 8.05 7.70
CA GLN A 167 -13.85 9.29 8.26
C GLN A 167 -13.27 10.55 7.62
N ASP A 168 -11.97 10.56 7.29
CA ASP A 168 -11.33 11.63 6.51
C ASP A 168 -10.08 11.14 5.77
N LYS A 169 -10.28 10.67 4.55
CA LYS A 169 -9.23 10.17 3.66
C LYS A 169 -8.11 11.19 3.42
N THR A 170 -8.46 12.47 3.29
CA THR A 170 -7.49 13.52 2.98
C THR A 170 -6.57 13.81 4.16
N ALA A 171 -7.10 13.89 5.38
CA ALA A 171 -6.30 14.11 6.58
C ALA A 171 -5.36 12.91 6.84
N HIS A 172 -5.87 11.69 6.61
CA HIS A 172 -5.11 10.46 6.74
C HIS A 172 -3.87 10.45 5.82
N LEU A 173 -4.09 10.57 4.50
CA LEU A 173 -3.02 10.62 3.49
C LEU A 173 -1.98 11.72 3.74
N LYS A 174 -2.43 12.89 4.20
CA LYS A 174 -1.51 13.98 4.55
C LYS A 174 -0.64 13.65 5.74
N THR A 175 -1.18 12.95 6.72
CA THR A 175 -0.43 12.55 7.92
C THR A 175 0.65 11.53 7.56
N GLU A 176 0.31 10.52 6.78
CA GLU A 176 1.24 9.48 6.30
C GLU A 176 2.38 10.07 5.46
N PHE A 177 2.02 10.87 4.45
CA PHE A 177 3.01 11.53 3.61
C PHE A 177 3.91 12.51 4.39
N GLY A 178 3.35 13.15 5.42
CA GLY A 178 4.09 14.01 6.33
C GLY A 178 5.15 13.22 7.13
N PHE A 179 4.82 12.02 7.57
CA PHE A 179 5.76 11.14 8.25
C PHE A 179 6.92 10.75 7.34
N ASP A 180 6.66 10.21 6.15
CA ASP A 180 7.69 9.87 5.18
C ASP A 180 8.62 11.05 4.89
N THR A 181 8.03 12.22 4.59
CA THR A 181 8.78 13.45 4.30
C THR A 181 9.73 13.82 5.44
N VAL A 182 9.27 13.71 6.70
CA VAL A 182 10.08 14.03 7.88
C VAL A 182 11.19 13.00 8.10
N GLN A 183 10.93 11.72 7.88
CA GLN A 183 11.95 10.68 8.05
C GLN A 183 13.04 10.79 6.98
N VAL A 184 12.69 11.10 5.73
CA VAL A 184 13.66 11.43 4.68
C VAL A 184 14.46 12.68 5.03
N ALA A 185 13.81 13.74 5.56
CA ALA A 185 14.49 14.95 6.03
C ALA A 185 15.52 14.69 7.12
N LYS A 186 15.22 13.75 7.99
CA LYS A 186 16.08 13.32 9.10
C LYS A 186 17.12 12.28 8.69
N ASN A 187 17.14 11.94 7.40
CA ASN A 187 18.11 11.01 6.84
C ASN A 187 18.04 9.61 7.49
N ARG A 188 16.82 9.16 7.77
CA ARG A 188 16.56 7.89 8.44
C ARG A 188 16.20 6.77 7.47
N TYR A 189 15.72 7.11 6.27
CA TYR A 189 15.41 6.16 5.23
C TYR A 189 16.57 5.97 4.27
N ALA A 190 16.60 4.85 3.60
CA ALA A 190 17.54 4.57 2.54
C ALA A 190 17.49 5.67 1.47
N SER A 191 18.63 5.93 0.83
CA SER A 191 18.73 7.00 -0.16
C SER A 191 17.95 6.64 -1.44
N GLN A 192 17.49 7.66 -2.19
CA GLN A 192 16.87 7.46 -3.49
C GLN A 192 17.78 6.67 -4.45
N GLN A 193 19.10 6.87 -4.37
CA GLN A 193 20.06 6.13 -5.19
C GLN A 193 20.08 4.64 -4.85
N TYR A 194 19.88 4.29 -3.58
CA TYR A 194 19.75 2.91 -3.16
C TYR A 194 18.46 2.27 -3.70
N HIS A 195 17.34 2.97 -3.58
CA HIS A 195 16.08 2.50 -4.16
C HIS A 195 16.15 2.40 -5.70
N ASP A 196 16.78 3.36 -6.38
CA ASP A 196 17.02 3.31 -7.83
C ASP A 196 17.92 2.13 -8.21
N PHE A 197 18.89 1.77 -7.37
CA PHE A 197 19.80 0.62 -7.55
C PHE A 197 19.08 -0.71 -7.34
N ILE A 198 18.25 -0.85 -6.30
CA ILE A 198 17.44 -2.04 -6.04
C ILE A 198 16.38 -2.20 -7.13
N GLY A 199 15.65 -1.14 -7.45
CA GLY A 199 14.53 -1.16 -8.40
C GLY A 199 13.21 -1.52 -7.71
N PHE A 200 12.18 -1.79 -8.53
CA PHE A 200 10.83 -2.07 -8.07
C PHE A 200 10.11 -2.99 -9.07
N GLN A 201 9.68 -4.16 -8.65
CA GLN A 201 9.06 -5.18 -9.50
C GLN A 201 7.75 -5.71 -8.90
N VAL A 202 6.83 -6.14 -9.78
CA VAL A 202 5.55 -6.72 -9.39
C VAL A 202 5.42 -8.11 -10.04
N SER A 203 5.06 -9.11 -9.24
CA SER A 203 4.78 -10.46 -9.74
C SER A 203 3.31 -10.60 -10.12
N LYS A 204 2.99 -10.25 -11.38
CA LYS A 204 1.63 -10.36 -11.91
C LYS A 204 1.16 -11.81 -11.96
N SER A 205 2.02 -12.73 -12.40
CA SER A 205 1.71 -14.16 -12.50
C SER A 205 1.30 -14.77 -11.15
N LEU A 206 1.97 -14.39 -10.07
CA LEU A 206 1.62 -14.84 -8.74
C LEU A 206 0.26 -14.28 -8.28
N LEU A 207 -0.03 -13.00 -8.58
CA LEU A 207 -1.33 -12.39 -8.28
C LEU A 207 -2.47 -13.09 -9.05
N GLU A 208 -2.27 -13.39 -10.34
CA GLU A 208 -3.25 -14.09 -11.18
C GLU A 208 -3.56 -15.50 -10.67
N ARG A 209 -2.61 -16.18 -10.00
CA ARG A 209 -2.85 -17.51 -9.40
C ARG A 209 -3.51 -17.42 -8.02
N ALA A 210 -2.99 -16.57 -7.15
CA ALA A 210 -3.44 -16.49 -5.76
C ALA A 210 -4.82 -15.81 -5.60
N PHE A 211 -5.13 -14.81 -6.43
CA PHE A 211 -6.33 -14.00 -6.26
C PHE A 211 -7.64 -14.81 -6.40
N PRO A 212 -7.82 -15.66 -7.43
CA PRO A 212 -9.01 -16.49 -7.54
C PRO A 212 -9.20 -17.49 -6.40
N VAL A 213 -8.12 -18.05 -5.88
CA VAL A 213 -8.16 -19.00 -4.75
C VAL A 213 -8.75 -18.35 -3.50
N VAL A 214 -8.36 -17.10 -3.24
CA VAL A 214 -8.78 -16.39 -2.04
C VAL A 214 -10.16 -15.76 -2.18
N TYR A 215 -10.43 -15.13 -3.32
CA TYR A 215 -11.63 -14.29 -3.50
C TYR A 215 -12.71 -14.90 -4.40
N GLY A 216 -12.43 -16.03 -5.05
CA GLY A 216 -13.40 -16.70 -5.91
C GLY A 216 -13.78 -15.91 -7.18
N VAL A 217 -12.93 -14.97 -7.58
CA VAL A 217 -13.10 -14.14 -8.79
C VAL A 217 -11.76 -13.98 -9.48
N GLU A 218 -11.74 -13.91 -10.79
CA GLU A 218 -10.51 -13.72 -11.56
C GLU A 218 -9.95 -12.31 -11.33
N LEU A 219 -8.62 -12.19 -11.29
CA LEU A 219 -7.95 -10.88 -11.11
C LEU A 219 -8.41 -9.86 -12.14
N LYS A 220 -8.54 -10.27 -13.43
CA LYS A 220 -8.99 -9.42 -14.53
C LYS A 220 -10.40 -8.85 -14.36
N ASP A 221 -11.28 -9.53 -13.59
CA ASP A 221 -12.65 -9.07 -13.35
C ASP A 221 -12.69 -7.91 -12.37
N VAL A 222 -11.66 -7.81 -11.51
CA VAL A 222 -11.50 -6.74 -10.54
C VAL A 222 -10.52 -5.67 -11.04
N LEU A 223 -9.47 -6.08 -11.75
CA LEU A 223 -8.42 -5.20 -12.28
C LEU A 223 -8.41 -5.25 -13.83
N THR A 224 -9.41 -4.64 -14.46
CA THR A 224 -9.70 -4.76 -15.90
C THR A 224 -8.54 -4.40 -16.83
N HIS A 225 -7.64 -3.52 -16.40
CA HIS A 225 -6.47 -3.04 -17.17
C HIS A 225 -5.18 -3.34 -16.44
N GLU A 226 -4.92 -4.60 -16.13
CA GLU A 226 -3.81 -5.05 -15.28
C GLU A 226 -2.46 -4.46 -15.66
N ASP A 227 -2.06 -4.52 -16.95
CA ASP A 227 -0.75 -4.04 -17.39
C ASP A 227 -0.60 -2.52 -17.23
N MET A 228 -1.69 -1.77 -17.46
CA MET A 228 -1.69 -0.31 -17.23
C MET A 228 -1.69 0.01 -15.74
N ALA A 229 -2.43 -0.74 -14.93
CA ALA A 229 -2.46 -0.59 -13.48
C ALA A 229 -1.07 -0.85 -12.88
N VAL A 230 -0.46 -2.00 -13.20
CA VAL A 230 0.90 -2.34 -12.75
C VAL A 230 1.93 -1.34 -13.27
N GLY A 231 1.84 -0.93 -14.54
CA GLY A 231 2.76 0.05 -15.13
C GLY A 231 2.67 1.42 -14.46
N SER A 232 1.44 1.93 -14.22
CA SER A 232 1.22 3.23 -13.56
C SER A 232 1.64 3.18 -12.09
N TYR A 233 1.36 2.09 -11.41
CA TYR A 233 1.77 1.84 -10.03
C TYR A 233 3.30 1.84 -9.90
N ARG A 234 4.00 1.05 -10.71
CA ARG A 234 5.48 1.03 -10.74
C ARG A 234 6.05 2.42 -11.00
N TYR A 235 5.49 3.17 -11.97
CA TYR A 235 5.92 4.54 -12.25
C TYR A 235 5.68 5.49 -11.07
N ALA A 236 4.51 5.40 -10.44
CA ALA A 236 4.17 6.26 -9.30
C ALA A 236 5.11 6.01 -8.11
N VAL A 237 5.33 4.74 -7.74
CA VAL A 237 6.16 4.36 -6.60
C VAL A 237 7.63 4.67 -6.86
N SER A 238 8.19 4.22 -7.99
CA SER A 238 9.63 4.34 -8.26
C SER A 238 10.07 5.74 -8.74
N ARG A 239 9.15 6.60 -9.21
CA ARG A 239 9.52 7.90 -9.79
C ARG A 239 8.76 9.08 -9.20
N LEU A 240 7.42 8.99 -9.17
CA LEU A 240 6.59 10.15 -8.81
C LEU A 240 6.67 10.47 -7.32
N ILE A 241 6.44 9.49 -6.45
CA ILE A 241 6.44 9.67 -4.98
C ILE A 241 7.80 10.17 -4.47
N PRO A 242 8.95 9.58 -4.86
CA PRO A 242 10.25 10.12 -4.49
C PRO A 242 10.49 11.56 -4.95
N GLN A 243 10.00 11.94 -6.14
CA GLN A 243 10.09 13.33 -6.60
C GLN A 243 9.21 14.27 -5.77
N MET A 244 7.97 13.84 -5.44
CA MET A 244 7.07 14.60 -4.58
C MET A 244 7.67 14.80 -3.18
N THR A 245 8.31 13.79 -2.62
CA THR A 245 9.01 13.88 -1.32
C THR A 245 10.15 14.90 -1.38
N LYS A 246 10.97 14.91 -2.44
CA LYS A 246 12.01 15.93 -2.64
C LYS A 246 11.44 17.35 -2.72
N VAL A 247 10.31 17.52 -3.40
CA VAL A 247 9.61 18.81 -3.48
C VAL A 247 9.06 19.24 -2.12
N ALA A 248 8.46 18.31 -1.39
CA ALA A 248 7.94 18.55 -0.04
C ALA A 248 9.06 18.98 0.93
N LEU A 249 10.19 18.31 0.89
CA LEU A 249 11.38 18.66 1.67
C LEU A 249 11.86 20.09 1.39
N GLN A 250 11.89 20.52 0.13
CA GLN A 250 12.31 21.89 -0.22
C GLN A 250 11.28 22.94 0.23
N THR A 251 9.99 22.61 0.12
CA THR A 251 8.90 23.51 0.48
C THR A 251 8.81 23.74 1.99
N HIS A 252 9.00 22.66 2.77
CA HIS A 252 8.88 22.67 4.25
C HIS A 252 10.23 22.80 4.97
N LYS A 253 11.34 22.95 4.25
CA LYS A 253 12.70 22.94 4.83
C LYS A 253 12.87 23.89 6.02
N LYS A 254 12.35 25.11 5.96
CA LYS A 254 12.50 26.10 7.04
C LYS A 254 11.76 25.68 8.31
N ASP A 255 10.57 25.13 8.17
CA ASP A 255 9.73 24.68 9.27
C ASP A 255 10.30 23.42 9.91
N LEU A 256 10.72 22.46 9.08
CA LEU A 256 11.40 21.23 9.52
C LEU A 256 12.69 21.52 10.30
N MET A 257 13.50 22.48 9.86
CA MET A 257 14.73 22.87 10.58
C MET A 257 14.45 23.60 11.89
N ARG A 258 13.35 24.35 12.00
CA ARG A 258 12.98 25.10 13.21
C ARG A 258 12.41 24.18 14.31
N GLU A 259 11.63 23.16 13.92
CA GLU A 259 10.94 22.26 14.85
C GLU A 259 11.81 21.09 15.35
N THR A 260 13.03 20.94 14.83
CA THR A 260 13.86 19.74 15.05
C THR A 260 15.20 19.93 15.78
N PRO A 261 15.48 20.96 16.61
CA PRO A 261 16.82 21.17 17.19
C PRO A 261 17.29 20.04 18.12
N ASN A 262 16.40 19.24 18.69
CA ASN A 262 16.73 18.19 19.67
C ASN A 262 16.43 16.75 19.24
N PHE A 263 16.02 16.54 18.00
CA PHE A 263 15.53 15.24 17.55
C PHE A 263 16.62 14.19 17.28
N ALA A 264 17.87 14.62 17.07
CA ALA A 264 19.03 13.74 16.88
C ALA A 264 19.32 12.76 18.06
N LYS A 265 18.64 12.92 19.20
CA LYS A 265 18.85 12.10 20.40
C LYS A 265 17.90 10.91 20.54
N ARG A 266 16.80 10.83 19.81
CA ARG A 266 15.91 9.66 19.86
C ARG A 266 16.43 8.60 18.88
N LYS A 267 17.04 7.57 19.41
CA LYS A 267 17.56 6.45 18.63
C LYS A 267 16.38 5.64 18.05
N PHE A 268 16.37 5.44 16.74
CA PHE A 268 15.75 4.26 16.17
C PHE A 268 16.35 3.05 16.89
N LEU A 269 15.52 2.12 17.34
CA LEU A 269 15.99 0.87 17.94
C LEU A 269 16.75 0.04 16.91
N TYR A 270 16.31 0.08 15.68
CA TYR A 270 16.94 -0.59 14.55
C TYR A 270 17.86 0.38 13.83
N ARG A 271 19.09 -0.04 13.60
CA ARG A 271 20.00 0.68 12.71
C ARG A 271 19.53 0.38 11.28
N LEU A 272 19.25 1.43 10.53
CA LEU A 272 18.87 1.33 9.14
C LEU A 272 19.93 0.56 8.35
N SER A 273 19.49 -0.24 7.37
CA SER A 273 20.33 -0.96 6.40
C SER A 273 21.26 -0.03 5.57
N ARG A 274 21.03 1.28 5.64
CA ARG A 274 21.85 2.36 5.13
C ARG A 274 23.36 2.14 5.32
N SER A 275 23.77 1.48 6.41
CA SER A 275 25.19 1.25 6.69
C SER A 275 25.90 0.39 5.63
N ASN A 276 25.19 -0.51 4.95
CA ASN A 276 25.77 -1.36 3.92
C ASN A 276 25.94 -0.61 2.61
N TYR A 277 24.91 0.13 2.18
CA TYR A 277 25.03 0.98 0.99
C TYR A 277 26.11 2.06 1.15
N GLU A 278 26.16 2.76 2.31
CA GLU A 278 27.19 3.78 2.57
C GLU A 278 28.61 3.21 2.64
N LYS A 279 28.76 1.93 3.03
CA LYS A 279 30.08 1.24 3.00
C LYS A 279 30.52 0.92 1.58
N GLU A 280 29.60 0.54 0.71
CA GLU A 280 29.90 0.08 -0.66
C GLU A 280 29.98 1.24 -1.66
N TRP A 281 29.14 2.27 -1.53
CA TRP A 281 28.92 3.32 -2.54
C TRP A 281 29.22 4.75 -2.08
N GLY A 282 29.59 4.95 -0.81
CA GLY A 282 29.96 6.25 -0.25
C GLY A 282 28.78 7.14 0.18
N LYS A 283 29.10 8.29 0.79
CA LYS A 283 28.12 9.20 1.42
C LYS A 283 27.62 10.31 0.50
N ASP A 284 27.77 10.20 -0.80
CA ASP A 284 27.50 11.30 -1.73
C ASP A 284 26.01 11.58 -1.88
N TYR A 285 25.56 12.59 -1.14
CA TYR A 285 24.26 13.22 -1.34
C TYR A 285 24.24 13.97 -2.67
N VAL A 286 23.55 13.42 -3.68
CA VAL A 286 23.33 14.13 -4.94
C VAL A 286 22.35 15.27 -4.69
N LYS A 287 22.83 16.51 -4.76
CA LYS A 287 22.00 17.72 -4.69
C LYS A 287 20.91 17.66 -5.78
N PRO A 288 19.66 18.08 -5.45
CA PRO A 288 18.58 18.13 -6.44
C PRO A 288 19.01 18.88 -7.69
N GLY A 289 18.86 18.25 -8.86
CA GLY A 289 19.19 18.82 -10.15
C GLY A 289 18.35 20.07 -10.47
N LEU A 290 18.75 20.84 -11.47
CA LEU A 290 18.05 22.05 -11.90
C LEU A 290 16.58 21.80 -12.23
N GLY A 291 16.27 20.65 -12.88
CA GLY A 291 14.89 20.23 -13.18
C GLY A 291 14.03 20.04 -11.94
N THR A 292 14.55 19.41 -10.88
CA THR A 292 13.84 19.24 -9.60
C THR A 292 13.59 20.60 -8.92
N ARG A 293 14.52 21.54 -9.04
CA ARG A 293 14.37 22.90 -8.50
C ARG A 293 13.31 23.70 -9.25
N ILE A 294 13.25 23.60 -10.59
CA ILE A 294 12.22 24.24 -11.42
C ILE A 294 10.86 23.61 -11.12
N LEU A 295 10.76 22.29 -11.06
CA LEU A 295 9.54 21.58 -10.70
C LEU A 295 9.06 21.96 -9.30
N SER A 296 9.96 22.06 -8.33
CA SER A 296 9.64 22.52 -6.96
C SER A 296 9.10 23.95 -6.93
N ALA A 297 9.69 24.83 -7.72
CA ALA A 297 9.21 26.21 -7.84
C ALA A 297 7.82 26.26 -8.48
N LEU A 298 7.57 25.51 -9.55
CA LEU A 298 6.27 25.39 -10.21
C LEU A 298 5.21 24.82 -9.25
N LEU A 299 5.50 23.72 -8.55
CA LEU A 299 4.58 23.06 -7.62
C LEU A 299 4.29 23.93 -6.37
N ARG A 300 5.19 24.84 -6.00
CA ARG A 300 4.97 25.81 -4.91
C ARG A 300 3.83 26.77 -5.20
N TYR A 301 3.65 27.16 -6.48
CA TYR A 301 2.63 28.11 -6.91
C TYR A 301 1.37 27.43 -7.44
N MET A 302 1.39 26.12 -7.66
CA MET A 302 0.20 25.39 -8.12
C MET A 302 -0.85 25.25 -7.00
N PRO A 303 -2.15 25.33 -7.34
CA PRO A 303 -3.21 25.03 -6.39
C PRO A 303 -3.03 23.59 -5.84
N LYS A 304 -3.05 23.45 -4.52
CA LYS A 304 -2.93 22.13 -3.86
C LYS A 304 -4.27 21.39 -3.89
N ILE A 305 -4.70 21.03 -5.11
CA ILE A 305 -5.93 20.30 -5.41
C ILE A 305 -5.59 18.94 -6.05
N GLY A 306 -6.52 17.99 -6.02
CA GLY A 306 -6.29 16.65 -6.56
C GLY A 306 -5.12 15.95 -5.83
N PRO A 307 -4.21 15.28 -6.53
CA PRO A 307 -3.10 14.52 -5.95
C PRO A 307 -2.09 15.39 -5.19
N PHE A 308 -2.01 16.69 -5.52
CA PHE A 308 -1.15 17.63 -4.79
C PHE A 308 -1.67 18.02 -3.41
N LYS A 309 -2.86 17.56 -3.01
CA LYS A 309 -3.37 17.73 -1.64
C LYS A 309 -2.43 17.16 -0.59
N GLY A 310 -1.73 16.06 -0.90
CA GLY A 310 -0.73 15.45 -0.02
C GLY A 310 0.42 16.40 0.33
N LEU A 311 0.86 17.26 -0.62
CA LEU A 311 1.92 18.23 -0.39
C LEU A 311 1.56 19.34 0.63
N ALA A 312 0.28 19.47 0.99
CA ALA A 312 -0.20 20.40 2.02
C ALA A 312 -0.45 19.66 3.34
N PHE A 313 0.52 18.86 3.80
CA PHE A 313 0.44 18.17 5.09
C PHE A 313 0.77 19.12 6.25
N ASN A 314 0.29 18.75 7.44
CA ASN A 314 0.74 19.35 8.69
C ASN A 314 2.03 18.65 9.12
N ASN A 315 3.01 19.40 9.59
CA ASN A 315 4.22 18.79 10.12
C ASN A 315 3.88 17.87 11.30
N PRO A 316 4.45 16.66 11.38
CA PRO A 316 4.33 15.82 12.55
C PRO A 316 4.81 16.55 13.81
N THR A 317 3.99 16.49 14.85
CA THR A 317 4.38 17.00 16.18
C THR A 317 5.30 15.99 16.87
N PRO A 318 6.07 16.38 17.90
CA PRO A 318 6.86 15.42 18.68
C PRO A 318 6.04 14.24 19.22
N GLN A 319 4.79 14.48 19.59
CA GLN A 319 3.88 13.43 20.05
C GLN A 319 3.48 12.46 18.93
N THR A 320 3.11 12.96 17.75
CA THR A 320 2.70 12.11 16.62
C THR A 320 3.90 11.37 16.04
N GLU A 321 5.08 11.99 16.04
CA GLU A 321 6.30 11.30 15.61
C GLU A 321 6.70 10.18 16.59
N ASP A 322 6.47 10.36 17.89
CA ASP A 322 6.67 9.32 18.90
C ASP A 322 5.75 8.11 18.66
N LEU A 323 4.47 8.36 18.35
CA LEU A 323 3.51 7.32 17.97
C LEU A 323 3.98 6.58 16.73
N TYR A 324 4.42 7.32 15.72
CA TYR A 324 4.91 6.76 14.46
C TYR A 324 6.16 5.87 14.67
N ILE A 325 7.16 6.35 15.41
CA ILE A 325 8.37 5.56 15.69
C ILE A 325 8.05 4.28 16.49
N LYS A 326 7.13 4.38 17.46
CA LYS A 326 6.68 3.20 18.20
C LYS A 326 5.98 2.19 17.29
N SER A 327 5.14 2.65 16.37
CA SER A 327 4.45 1.75 15.45
C SER A 327 5.43 1.06 14.49
N ILE A 328 6.44 1.76 13.97
CA ILE A 328 7.49 1.12 13.15
C ILE A 328 8.23 0.03 13.94
N ASN A 329 8.64 0.32 15.17
CA ASN A 329 9.31 -0.70 16.00
C ASN A 329 8.40 -1.92 16.22
N THR A 330 7.11 -1.69 16.50
CA THR A 330 6.12 -2.77 16.63
C THR A 330 5.99 -3.56 15.34
N THR A 331 5.91 -2.88 14.18
CA THR A 331 5.86 -3.51 12.86
C THR A 331 7.09 -4.39 12.61
N VAL A 332 8.28 -3.88 12.88
CA VAL A 332 9.54 -4.64 12.68
C VAL A 332 9.59 -5.87 13.57
N ASP A 333 9.17 -5.75 14.83
CA ASP A 333 9.11 -6.90 15.74
C ASP A 333 8.09 -7.95 15.29
N GLN A 334 6.90 -7.53 14.88
CA GLN A 334 5.86 -8.43 14.36
C GLN A 334 6.29 -9.09 13.05
N TYR A 335 6.83 -8.33 12.10
CA TYR A 335 7.29 -8.86 10.83
C TYR A 335 8.42 -9.87 11.02
N ARG A 336 9.36 -9.60 11.95
CA ARG A 336 10.39 -10.57 12.33
C ARG A 336 9.80 -11.86 12.89
N ALA A 337 8.79 -11.77 13.74
CA ALA A 337 8.10 -12.94 14.27
C ALA A 337 7.43 -13.76 13.15
N PHE A 338 6.72 -13.10 12.23
CA PHE A 338 6.12 -13.77 11.07
C PHE A 338 7.17 -14.42 10.16
N LEU A 339 8.32 -13.78 9.92
CA LEU A 339 9.41 -14.36 9.13
C LEU A 339 10.00 -15.61 9.82
N GLU A 340 10.03 -15.64 11.16
CA GLU A 340 10.44 -16.84 11.88
C GLU A 340 9.40 -17.95 11.78
N GLU A 341 8.11 -17.63 11.84
CA GLU A 341 7.01 -18.57 11.60
C GLU A 341 7.03 -19.11 10.15
N VAL A 342 7.35 -18.29 9.16
CA VAL A 342 7.61 -18.73 7.78
C VAL A 342 8.79 -19.71 7.73
N ARG A 343 9.87 -19.42 8.49
CA ARG A 343 11.07 -20.27 8.54
C ARG A 343 10.78 -21.66 9.09
N THR A 344 9.86 -21.75 10.05
CA THR A 344 9.47 -22.97 10.77
C THR A 344 8.21 -23.64 10.21
N ASP A 345 7.61 -23.08 9.14
CA ASP A 345 6.36 -23.55 8.53
C ASP A 345 5.18 -23.59 9.53
N THR A 346 5.12 -22.59 10.38
CA THR A 346 4.09 -22.44 11.41
C THR A 346 3.26 -21.16 11.27
N LEU A 347 3.40 -20.43 10.16
CA LEU A 347 2.75 -19.14 9.96
C LEU A 347 1.23 -19.25 9.98
N VAL A 348 0.61 -18.54 10.90
CA VAL A 348 -0.83 -18.34 10.98
C VAL A 348 -1.14 -16.86 10.98
N LEU A 349 -1.81 -16.39 9.94
CA LEU A 349 -2.23 -14.99 9.80
C LEU A 349 -3.73 -14.86 10.06
N ALA A 350 -4.10 -13.96 10.95
CA ALA A 350 -5.50 -13.59 11.14
C ALA A 350 -6.01 -12.77 9.95
N ASN A 351 -7.28 -12.91 9.61
CA ASN A 351 -7.94 -11.98 8.70
C ASN A 351 -8.29 -10.72 9.48
N CYS A 352 -7.52 -9.65 9.25
CA CYS A 352 -7.65 -8.37 9.92
C CYS A 352 -8.15 -7.30 8.96
N ASP A 353 -8.90 -6.34 9.51
CA ASP A 353 -9.16 -5.05 8.89
C ASP A 353 -7.91 -4.17 9.08
N PHE A 354 -7.23 -3.81 8.00
CA PHE A 354 -5.96 -3.10 8.09
C PHE A 354 -6.12 -1.70 8.69
N ASP A 355 -7.19 -0.97 8.35
CA ASP A 355 -7.40 0.40 8.87
C ASP A 355 -7.66 0.45 10.38
N THR A 356 -8.07 -0.65 10.98
CA THR A 356 -8.31 -0.75 12.43
C THR A 356 -7.26 -1.57 13.15
N GLY A 357 -6.53 -2.43 12.44
CA GLY A 357 -5.60 -3.41 13.01
C GLY A 357 -6.30 -4.50 13.82
N GLN A 358 -7.62 -4.67 13.66
CA GLN A 358 -8.42 -5.64 14.42
C GLN A 358 -8.89 -6.79 13.51
N PRO A 359 -9.21 -7.97 14.07
CA PRO A 359 -9.84 -9.03 13.31
C PRO A 359 -11.10 -8.54 12.59
N THR A 360 -11.27 -8.95 11.33
CA THR A 360 -12.41 -8.55 10.49
C THR A 360 -13.73 -9.00 11.07
N LYS A 361 -14.67 -8.05 11.24
CA LYS A 361 -16.00 -8.32 11.81
C LYS A 361 -17.04 -7.35 11.27
N ALA A 362 -18.26 -7.86 11.05
CA ALA A 362 -19.38 -7.06 10.58
C ALA A 362 -19.71 -5.91 11.53
N ALA A 363 -20.08 -4.77 10.96
CA ALA A 363 -20.47 -3.53 11.65
C ALA A 363 -19.35 -2.80 12.44
N GLU A 364 -18.09 -3.27 12.39
CA GLU A 364 -16.98 -2.59 13.06
C GLU A 364 -16.31 -1.54 12.18
N TYR A 365 -16.31 -1.75 10.87
CA TYR A 365 -15.75 -0.81 9.92
C TYR A 365 -16.55 -0.75 8.62
N SER A 366 -16.95 0.48 8.25
CA SER A 366 -17.87 0.68 7.13
C SER A 366 -17.35 0.23 5.77
N LEU A 367 -16.03 0.35 5.51
CA LEU A 367 -15.44 -0.10 4.25
C LEU A 367 -15.41 -1.63 4.18
N THR A 368 -15.14 -2.31 5.28
CA THR A 368 -15.22 -3.76 5.37
C THR A 368 -16.62 -4.26 5.03
N ASP A 369 -17.67 -3.68 5.65
CA ASP A 369 -19.06 -4.05 5.37
C ASP A 369 -19.42 -3.90 3.89
N VAL A 370 -19.01 -2.78 3.28
CA VAL A 370 -19.27 -2.50 1.86
C VAL A 370 -18.48 -3.44 0.96
N THR A 371 -17.25 -3.80 1.34
CA THR A 371 -16.39 -4.67 0.54
C THR A 371 -16.90 -6.11 0.52
N TYR A 372 -17.32 -6.64 1.68
CA TYR A 372 -17.98 -7.95 1.72
C TYR A 372 -19.26 -8.00 0.86
N ALA A 373 -20.07 -6.95 0.91
CA ALA A 373 -21.26 -6.86 0.09
C ALA A 373 -20.92 -6.83 -1.42
N LYS A 374 -19.86 -6.12 -1.84
CA LYS A 374 -19.43 -6.11 -3.24
C LYS A 374 -18.92 -7.47 -3.69
N LEU A 375 -18.08 -8.11 -2.87
CA LEU A 375 -17.56 -9.44 -3.18
C LEU A 375 -18.71 -10.46 -3.35
N LEU A 376 -19.69 -10.43 -2.43
CA LEU A 376 -20.84 -11.32 -2.50
C LEU A 376 -21.64 -11.12 -3.80
N ALA A 377 -21.83 -9.85 -4.26
CA ALA A 377 -22.46 -9.58 -5.54
C ALA A 377 -21.68 -10.18 -6.72
N ARG A 378 -20.35 -9.97 -6.74
CA ARG A 378 -19.53 -10.56 -7.82
C ARG A 378 -19.60 -12.06 -7.87
N LEU A 379 -19.52 -12.70 -6.71
CA LEU A 379 -19.68 -14.16 -6.63
C LEU A 379 -21.04 -14.61 -7.15
N ALA A 380 -22.11 -13.87 -6.82
CA ALA A 380 -23.46 -14.17 -7.33
C ALA A 380 -23.57 -13.95 -8.85
N ASP A 381 -22.97 -12.89 -9.40
CA ASP A 381 -22.91 -12.64 -10.86
C ASP A 381 -22.22 -13.80 -11.61
N HIS A 382 -21.22 -14.42 -10.98
CA HIS A 382 -20.52 -15.61 -11.45
C HIS A 382 -21.11 -16.94 -10.93
N LYS A 383 -22.34 -16.91 -10.38
CA LYS A 383 -23.04 -18.09 -9.84
C LYS A 383 -22.27 -18.87 -8.79
N PHE A 384 -21.33 -18.20 -8.12
CA PHE A 384 -20.44 -18.77 -7.12
C PHE A 384 -19.50 -19.89 -7.64
N ASP A 385 -19.27 -19.98 -8.93
CA ASP A 385 -18.54 -21.09 -9.56
C ASP A 385 -17.12 -21.28 -9.02
N LEU A 386 -16.44 -20.18 -8.62
CA LEU A 386 -15.09 -20.18 -8.06
C LEU A 386 -15.06 -20.02 -6.53
N ALA A 387 -16.23 -20.00 -5.87
CA ALA A 387 -16.27 -19.82 -4.42
C ALA A 387 -15.85 -21.11 -3.70
N SER A 388 -14.62 -21.13 -3.15
CA SER A 388 -14.13 -22.22 -2.34
C SER A 388 -14.97 -22.42 -1.06
N PRO A 389 -14.97 -23.63 -0.45
CA PRO A 389 -15.63 -23.84 0.84
C PRO A 389 -15.18 -22.83 1.90
N GLU A 390 -13.89 -22.55 1.98
CA GLU A 390 -13.30 -21.63 2.96
C GLU A 390 -13.79 -20.19 2.75
N LEU A 391 -13.92 -19.75 1.49
CA LEU A 391 -14.47 -18.44 1.17
C LEU A 391 -15.96 -18.35 1.54
N ARG A 392 -16.74 -19.40 1.23
CA ARG A 392 -18.15 -19.46 1.61
C ARG A 392 -18.33 -19.39 3.12
N ASP A 393 -17.56 -20.18 3.86
CA ASP A 393 -17.59 -20.20 5.33
C ASP A 393 -17.21 -18.83 5.91
N ASN A 394 -16.20 -18.18 5.36
CA ASN A 394 -15.78 -16.83 5.77
C ASN A 394 -16.91 -15.80 5.57
N ILE A 395 -17.57 -15.79 4.40
CA ILE A 395 -18.68 -14.90 4.14
C ILE A 395 -19.87 -15.18 5.07
N LEU A 396 -20.24 -16.45 5.26
CA LEU A 396 -21.32 -16.85 6.14
C LEU A 396 -21.03 -16.50 7.59
N GLN A 397 -19.78 -16.66 8.03
CA GLN A 397 -19.33 -16.24 9.36
C GLN A 397 -19.39 -14.71 9.53
N PHE A 398 -18.96 -13.92 8.52
CA PHE A 398 -19.07 -12.47 8.54
C PHE A 398 -20.52 -12.00 8.73
N TYR A 399 -21.47 -12.62 8.04
CA TYR A 399 -22.90 -12.32 8.12
C TYR A 399 -23.66 -13.19 9.13
N SER A 400 -22.97 -13.81 10.11
CA SER A 400 -23.63 -14.69 11.09
C SER A 400 -24.62 -13.98 12.01
N ASP A 401 -24.36 -12.70 12.33
CA ASP A 401 -25.26 -11.86 13.11
C ASP A 401 -25.80 -10.70 12.26
N LEU A 402 -26.97 -10.91 11.70
CA LEU A 402 -27.66 -9.89 10.91
C LEU A 402 -28.38 -8.83 11.78
N SER A 403 -28.31 -8.88 13.11
CA SER A 403 -28.92 -7.87 13.99
C SER A 403 -28.05 -6.61 14.12
N VAL A 404 -26.71 -6.74 13.95
CA VAL A 404 -25.76 -5.64 14.08
C VAL A 404 -25.94 -4.57 13.00
N PRO A 405 -25.51 -3.31 13.23
CA PRO A 405 -25.72 -2.18 12.31
C PRO A 405 -24.71 -2.17 11.14
N ILE A 406 -24.72 -3.21 10.32
CA ILE A 406 -23.88 -3.32 9.12
C ILE A 406 -24.11 -2.10 8.22
N GLU A 407 -23.03 -1.46 7.73
CA GLU A 407 -23.10 -0.22 6.94
C GLU A 407 -23.99 -0.37 5.69
N THR A 408 -23.91 -1.53 5.01
CA THR A 408 -24.68 -1.82 3.80
C THR A 408 -26.21 -1.75 4.02
N LYS A 409 -26.70 -1.91 5.25
CA LYS A 409 -28.12 -1.78 5.58
C LYS A 409 -28.69 -0.38 5.32
N LYS A 410 -27.83 0.64 5.24
CA LYS A 410 -28.24 2.02 4.92
C LYS A 410 -28.72 2.15 3.47
N ASP A 411 -28.25 1.26 2.58
CA ASP A 411 -28.76 1.09 1.23
C ASP A 411 -29.73 -0.10 1.19
N VAL A 412 -31.02 0.22 1.26
CA VAL A 412 -32.08 -0.80 1.36
C VAL A 412 -32.09 -1.73 0.16
N VAL A 413 -31.86 -1.21 -1.05
CA VAL A 413 -31.83 -2.02 -2.29
C VAL A 413 -30.67 -2.99 -2.26
N ARG A 414 -29.47 -2.47 -1.93
CA ARG A 414 -28.27 -3.33 -1.85
C ARG A 414 -28.39 -4.36 -0.73
N TRP A 415 -28.95 -3.95 0.43
CA TRP A 415 -29.14 -4.87 1.54
C TRP A 415 -30.09 -6.04 1.19
N GLN A 416 -31.18 -5.76 0.49
CA GLN A 416 -32.08 -6.81 0.04
C GLN A 416 -31.41 -7.79 -0.93
N ALA A 417 -30.54 -7.27 -1.81
CA ALA A 417 -29.72 -8.14 -2.69
C ALA A 417 -28.75 -9.01 -1.86
N VAL A 418 -28.07 -8.44 -0.86
CA VAL A 418 -27.19 -9.20 0.06
C VAL A 418 -27.93 -10.37 0.70
N LEU A 419 -29.15 -10.15 1.21
CA LEU A 419 -29.92 -11.23 1.82
C LEU A 419 -30.24 -12.35 0.82
N THR A 420 -30.65 -12.01 -0.40
CA THR A 420 -30.93 -12.97 -1.47
C THR A 420 -29.65 -13.74 -1.87
N GLU A 421 -28.52 -13.03 -2.04
CA GLU A 421 -27.23 -13.62 -2.38
C GLU A 421 -26.72 -14.57 -1.29
N LEU A 422 -26.93 -14.22 0.00
CA LEU A 422 -26.59 -15.10 1.13
C LEU A 422 -27.45 -16.37 1.16
N ASP A 423 -28.72 -16.28 0.82
CA ASP A 423 -29.59 -17.47 0.76
C ASP A 423 -29.17 -18.39 -0.38
N HIS A 424 -28.77 -17.86 -1.52
CA HIS A 424 -28.16 -18.67 -2.61
C HIS A 424 -26.85 -19.30 -2.15
N LEU A 425 -25.97 -18.55 -1.48
CA LEU A 425 -24.69 -19.07 -0.99
C LEU A 425 -24.86 -20.20 0.01
N LYS A 426 -25.86 -20.09 0.94
CA LYS A 426 -26.22 -21.16 1.89
C LYS A 426 -26.71 -22.43 1.19
N ALA A 427 -27.50 -22.27 0.12
CA ALA A 427 -28.04 -23.38 -0.64
C ALA A 427 -26.95 -24.19 -1.39
N LEU A 428 -25.79 -23.58 -1.65
CA LEU A 428 -24.64 -24.23 -2.28
C LEU A 428 -23.69 -24.90 -1.27
N ALA A 429 -23.85 -24.65 0.02
CA ALA A 429 -23.06 -25.34 1.04
C ALA A 429 -23.42 -26.84 1.03
N PRO A 430 -22.44 -27.78 1.06
CA PRO A 430 -22.76 -29.20 1.21
C PRO A 430 -23.54 -29.37 2.50
N GLU A 431 -24.64 -30.16 2.47
CA GLU A 431 -25.34 -30.55 3.69
C GLU A 431 -24.32 -31.13 4.68
N PRO A 432 -24.39 -30.79 5.97
CA PRO A 432 -23.51 -31.38 6.95
C PRO A 432 -23.69 -32.90 6.86
N THR A 433 -22.65 -33.61 6.50
CA THR A 433 -22.63 -35.05 6.48
C THR A 433 -22.98 -35.47 7.90
N LEU A 434 -24.21 -35.93 8.11
CA LEU A 434 -24.63 -36.57 9.38
C LEU A 434 -23.59 -37.64 9.65
N ALA A 435 -22.76 -37.45 10.66
CA ALA A 435 -21.79 -38.42 11.13
C ALA A 435 -22.51 -39.74 11.27
N GLY A 436 -22.07 -40.73 10.53
CA GLY A 436 -22.72 -42.05 10.43
C GLY A 436 -23.06 -42.59 11.80
N SER A 437 -24.27 -43.05 11.92
CA SER A 437 -24.70 -43.94 13.03
C SER A 437 -23.68 -45.07 13.16
N PRO A 438 -23.21 -45.41 14.38
CA PRO A 438 -22.35 -46.53 14.54
C PRO A 438 -23.11 -47.78 14.08
N ALA A 439 -22.50 -48.51 13.16
CA ALA A 439 -22.97 -49.83 12.74
C ALA A 439 -23.06 -50.73 13.98
N GLN A 440 -24.22 -51.32 14.14
CA GLN A 440 -24.51 -52.38 15.12
C GLN A 440 -23.74 -53.63 14.78
#